data_303c7fb09567bb30bc63616114764039
#
_entry.id   303c7fb09567bb30bc63616114764039
#
_cell.length_a   1.000
_cell.length_b   1.000
_cell.length_c   1.000
_cell.angle_alpha   90.00
_cell.angle_beta   90.00
_cell.angle_gamma   90.00
#
_symmetry.space_group_name_H-M   'P 1'
#
loop_
_entity.id
_entity.type
_entity.pdbx_description
1 polymer ?
#
loop_
_entity_poly.entity_id
_entity_poly.type
_entity_poly.pdbx_seq_one_letter_code
_entity_poly.pdbx_strand_id
1 'polypeptide(L)'
;LKPYFIIDFDSTFTQVEALDELARISLKNHPDRQEIYQKIEDLTNLAMEGKLSFGESLAGRVKLLSANKQHLELLIKHLKKKVSPSFQRNKLFFKKHADEVLIVSGGFKEFITPVVSQFHIKKKNIYANTFVFDEDENIIGYDAENPLSQENGKVKLLKQMPLKGEIYGIGDGHSDFQLKESGMIKKFFAFTENIERKTVAEKADHVAPSFDEFLYVSNLPQAISYPKNRILCLLIGNVPQESIDFLKRDGFSIRHKTSFEDKYVKDVGMLLLGEGETIDTKKLENAVKLKTLGFMGNAKENIDLSLCTDMGIVVFDAPRSVPTNKTLIAKRMADFINTGTTYRSTNFPNLQLPKIAESHRLVHIHKNVPGIMSKITKVLAKHEINIVGQFLMTNSQIGYVITDIDTTYDKTLFKELKKIDNTIKFRVLY
;
A
#
# COMPACT_ATOMS: atom_id res chain seq x y z
N LEU A 1 -24.36 14.38 4.73
CA LEU A 1 -23.18 15.09 5.26
C LEU A 1 -21.92 14.41 4.69
N LYS A 2 -20.96 15.22 4.24
CA LYS A 2 -19.68 14.71 3.73
C LYS A 2 -18.82 14.18 4.89
N PRO A 3 -18.10 13.04 4.73
CA PRO A 3 -17.17 12.57 5.74
C PRO A 3 -15.90 13.45 5.75
N TYR A 4 -15.23 13.50 6.93
CA TYR A 4 -13.89 14.07 7.09
C TYR A 4 -12.88 12.98 7.38
N PHE A 5 -11.65 13.16 6.87
CA PHE A 5 -10.56 12.21 7.03
C PHE A 5 -9.39 12.92 7.72
N ILE A 6 -9.17 12.62 8.99
CA ILE A 6 -8.01 13.09 9.74
C ILE A 6 -6.88 12.10 9.53
N ILE A 7 -5.78 12.59 9.00
CA ILE A 7 -4.62 11.77 8.65
C ILE A 7 -3.39 12.35 9.38
N ASP A 8 -2.68 11.50 10.11
CA ASP A 8 -1.41 11.87 10.69
C ASP A 8 -0.30 11.94 9.64
N PHE A 9 0.81 12.58 9.97
CA PHE A 9 1.91 12.81 9.03
C PHE A 9 3.07 11.83 9.26
N ASP A 10 3.71 11.89 10.42
CA ASP A 10 4.89 11.08 10.73
C ASP A 10 4.51 9.60 10.83
N SER A 11 5.35 8.72 10.32
CA SER A 11 5.12 7.27 10.25
C SER A 11 3.79 6.81 9.63
N THR A 12 2.95 7.76 9.18
CA THR A 12 1.65 7.53 8.53
C THR A 12 1.67 8.05 7.09
N PHE A 13 1.58 9.36 6.86
CA PHE A 13 1.67 9.94 5.51
C PHE A 13 3.08 9.79 4.93
N THR A 14 4.09 9.90 5.77
CA THR A 14 5.49 9.56 5.45
C THR A 14 5.93 8.29 6.17
N GLN A 15 6.98 7.66 5.64
CA GLN A 15 7.54 6.40 6.15
C GLN A 15 8.42 6.58 7.39
N VAL A 16 8.65 7.82 7.83
CA VAL A 16 9.66 8.17 8.83
C VAL A 16 9.14 9.24 9.79
N GLU A 17 9.81 9.39 10.92
CA GLU A 17 9.64 10.48 11.88
C GLU A 17 10.47 11.68 11.40
N ALA A 18 9.79 12.78 11.03
CA ALA A 18 10.45 13.92 10.39
C ALA A 18 11.46 14.65 11.30
N LEU A 19 11.18 14.75 12.61
CA LEU A 19 12.15 15.35 13.54
C LEU A 19 13.41 14.50 13.70
N ASP A 20 13.28 13.19 13.69
CA ASP A 20 14.43 12.26 13.78
C ASP A 20 15.30 12.39 12.52
N GLU A 21 14.65 12.50 11.34
CA GLU A 21 15.37 12.75 10.08
C GLU A 21 16.02 14.16 10.03
N LEU A 22 15.35 15.18 10.59
CA LEU A 22 15.93 16.52 10.72
C LEU A 22 17.20 16.49 11.58
N ALA A 23 17.16 15.77 12.71
CA ALA A 23 18.32 15.58 13.55
C ALA A 23 19.48 14.90 12.79
N ARG A 24 19.19 13.85 12.03
CA ARG A 24 20.18 13.15 11.19
C ARG A 24 20.84 14.08 10.16
N ILE A 25 20.07 15.01 9.59
CA ILE A 25 20.55 15.99 8.62
C ILE A 25 21.42 17.06 9.31
N SER A 26 20.90 17.66 10.38
CA SER A 26 21.54 18.81 11.04
C SER A 26 22.79 18.42 11.86
N LEU A 27 22.76 17.26 12.48
CA LEU A 27 23.85 16.77 13.34
C LEU A 27 24.87 15.89 12.58
N LYS A 28 24.83 15.84 11.26
CA LYS A 28 25.68 14.96 10.45
C LYS A 28 27.16 15.03 10.81
N ASN A 29 27.66 16.22 11.13
CA ASN A 29 29.07 16.49 11.46
C ASN A 29 29.30 16.67 12.97
N HIS A 30 28.27 16.46 13.82
CA HIS A 30 28.43 16.62 15.27
C HIS A 30 29.21 15.43 15.86
N PRO A 31 30.18 15.66 16.79
CA PRO A 31 30.97 14.57 17.37
C PRO A 31 30.13 13.55 18.12
N ASP A 32 29.12 13.97 18.89
CA ASP A 32 28.25 13.11 19.72
C ASP A 32 26.96 12.72 19.03
N ARG A 33 26.93 12.78 17.70
CA ARG A 33 25.70 12.56 16.90
C ARG A 33 24.98 11.26 17.24
N GLN A 34 25.68 10.17 17.48
CA GLN A 34 25.06 8.85 17.74
C GLN A 34 24.28 8.85 19.06
N GLU A 35 24.86 9.44 20.10
CA GLU A 35 24.21 9.56 21.40
C GLU A 35 22.97 10.45 21.32
N ILE A 36 23.07 11.58 20.60
CA ILE A 36 21.94 12.51 20.43
C ILE A 36 20.84 11.86 19.61
N TYR A 37 21.17 11.12 18.54
CA TYR A 37 20.17 10.38 17.75
C TYR A 37 19.41 9.38 18.60
N GLN A 38 20.13 8.59 19.40
CA GLN A 38 19.49 7.60 20.27
C GLN A 38 18.55 8.27 21.27
N LYS A 39 18.95 9.39 21.90
CA LYS A 39 18.09 10.15 22.81
C LYS A 39 16.81 10.66 22.12
N ILE A 40 16.91 11.17 20.89
CA ILE A 40 15.76 11.66 20.12
C ILE A 40 14.81 10.50 19.78
N GLU A 41 15.35 9.38 19.31
CA GLU A 41 14.57 8.18 18.97
C GLU A 41 13.88 7.58 20.20
N ASP A 42 14.57 7.52 21.33
CA ASP A 42 14.01 7.06 22.61
C ASP A 42 12.83 7.95 23.07
N LEU A 43 12.99 9.28 23.00
CA LEU A 43 11.92 10.22 23.33
C LEU A 43 10.72 10.07 22.39
N THR A 44 10.97 9.85 21.10
CA THR A 44 9.91 9.60 20.10
C THR A 44 9.15 8.32 20.46
N ASN A 45 9.85 7.21 20.66
CA ASN A 45 9.23 5.92 20.96
C ASN A 45 8.43 5.92 22.27
N LEU A 46 8.97 6.52 23.35
CA LEU A 46 8.28 6.63 24.63
C LEU A 46 6.95 7.40 24.51
N ALA A 47 6.95 8.51 23.74
CA ALA A 47 5.72 9.28 23.53
C ALA A 47 4.71 8.51 22.66
N MET A 48 5.16 7.84 21.60
CA MET A 48 4.29 7.05 20.69
C MET A 48 3.68 5.84 21.39
N GLU A 49 4.35 5.31 22.42
CA GLU A 49 3.81 4.24 23.27
C GLU A 49 2.94 4.77 24.43
N GLY A 50 2.83 6.08 24.60
CA GLY A 50 2.09 6.72 25.69
C GLY A 50 2.77 6.63 27.06
N LYS A 51 4.08 6.36 27.10
CA LYS A 51 4.90 6.28 28.35
C LYS A 51 5.50 7.62 28.76
N LEU A 52 5.56 8.57 27.85
CA LEU A 52 6.00 9.95 28.05
C LEU A 52 4.94 10.88 27.49
N SER A 53 4.72 12.06 28.10
CA SER A 53 3.80 13.03 27.53
C SER A 53 4.33 13.57 26.20
N PHE A 54 3.43 13.88 25.27
CA PHE A 54 3.81 14.41 23.97
C PHE A 54 4.58 15.72 24.10
N GLY A 55 4.14 16.63 24.98
CA GLY A 55 4.78 17.93 25.20
C GLY A 55 6.23 17.80 25.70
N GLU A 56 6.49 16.92 26.69
CA GLU A 56 7.82 16.65 27.19
C GLU A 56 8.74 16.07 26.12
N SER A 57 8.22 15.10 25.34
CA SER A 57 8.98 14.53 24.23
C SER A 57 9.31 15.57 23.17
N LEU A 58 8.34 16.40 22.76
CA LEU A 58 8.55 17.45 21.76
C LEU A 58 9.60 18.46 22.23
N ALA A 59 9.48 18.96 23.48
CA ALA A 59 10.42 19.90 24.06
C ALA A 59 11.85 19.31 24.13
N GLY A 60 11.96 18.06 24.59
CA GLY A 60 13.25 17.36 24.65
C GLY A 60 13.88 17.19 23.27
N ARG A 61 13.12 16.77 22.26
CA ARG A 61 13.61 16.59 20.88
C ARG A 61 14.03 17.91 20.25
N VAL A 62 13.19 18.96 20.31
CA VAL A 62 13.51 20.26 19.71
C VAL A 62 14.76 20.87 20.35
N LYS A 63 14.95 20.73 21.67
CA LYS A 63 16.16 21.20 22.37
C LYS A 63 17.43 20.51 21.89
N LEU A 64 17.35 19.28 21.43
CA LEU A 64 18.50 18.51 20.91
C LEU A 64 18.79 18.80 19.43
N LEU A 65 17.88 19.47 18.72
CA LEU A 65 18.11 19.86 17.32
C LEU A 65 19.13 21.01 17.24
N SER A 66 20.07 20.90 16.31
CA SER A 66 20.94 21.99 15.89
C SER A 66 20.66 22.28 14.42
N ALA A 67 19.46 22.78 14.12
CA ALA A 67 18.93 22.88 12.78
C ALA A 67 18.53 24.31 12.40
N ASN A 68 18.52 24.59 11.10
CA ASN A 68 18.14 25.87 10.51
C ASN A 68 17.29 25.66 9.24
N LYS A 69 16.87 26.72 8.56
CA LYS A 69 16.05 26.64 7.36
C LYS A 69 16.67 25.83 6.21
N GLN A 70 18.01 25.87 6.05
CA GLN A 70 18.67 25.07 5.01
C GLN A 70 18.52 23.57 5.29
N HIS A 71 18.62 23.15 6.55
CA HIS A 71 18.38 21.77 6.95
C HIS A 71 16.92 21.36 6.68
N LEU A 72 15.95 22.28 6.87
CA LEU A 72 14.54 22.03 6.53
C LEU A 72 14.34 21.82 5.02
N GLU A 73 15.04 22.57 4.17
CA GLU A 73 14.97 22.35 2.71
C GLU A 73 15.46 20.95 2.30
N LEU A 74 16.57 20.49 2.93
CA LEU A 74 17.09 19.13 2.72
C LEU A 74 16.10 18.08 3.21
N LEU A 75 15.52 18.30 4.40
CA LEU A 75 14.49 17.42 4.95
C LEU A 75 13.28 17.32 4.03
N ILE A 76 12.76 18.44 3.52
CA ILE A 76 11.61 18.45 2.60
C ILE A 76 11.90 17.62 1.34
N LYS A 77 13.09 17.77 0.75
CA LYS A 77 13.51 16.96 -0.41
C LYS A 77 13.58 15.47 -0.09
N HIS A 78 14.01 15.13 1.12
CA HIS A 78 14.04 13.76 1.61
C HIS A 78 12.63 13.20 1.83
N LEU A 79 11.78 13.92 2.57
CA LEU A 79 10.41 13.50 2.92
C LEU A 79 9.52 13.32 1.68
N LYS A 80 9.67 14.14 0.64
CA LYS A 80 8.97 13.96 -0.65
C LYS A 80 9.21 12.59 -1.28
N LYS A 81 10.38 11.98 -1.05
CA LYS A 81 10.74 10.63 -1.52
C LYS A 81 10.27 9.54 -0.55
N LYS A 82 9.90 9.92 0.66
CA LYS A 82 9.51 9.04 1.75
C LYS A 82 8.00 9.02 2.02
N VAL A 83 7.19 9.55 1.13
CA VAL A 83 5.73 9.38 1.24
C VAL A 83 5.38 7.89 1.14
N SER A 84 4.45 7.46 1.97
CA SER A 84 4.02 6.06 2.03
C SER A 84 3.51 5.57 0.66
N PRO A 85 3.94 4.40 0.18
CA PRO A 85 3.62 3.93 -1.17
C PRO A 85 2.12 3.84 -1.45
N SER A 86 1.29 3.47 -0.47
CA SER A 86 -0.15 3.41 -0.65
C SER A 86 -0.81 4.78 -0.80
N PHE A 87 -0.27 5.83 -0.16
CA PHE A 87 -0.72 7.20 -0.40
C PHE A 87 -0.31 7.68 -1.80
N GLN A 88 0.91 7.39 -2.24
CA GLN A 88 1.40 7.77 -3.57
C GLN A 88 0.51 7.22 -4.68
N ARG A 89 0.11 5.96 -4.63
CA ARG A 89 -0.73 5.37 -5.68
C ARG A 89 -2.18 5.86 -5.64
N ASN A 90 -2.64 6.35 -4.47
CA ASN A 90 -4.01 6.84 -4.30
C ASN A 90 -4.13 8.38 -4.38
N LYS A 91 -3.25 9.08 -5.12
CA LYS A 91 -3.28 10.55 -5.26
C LYS A 91 -4.65 11.09 -5.70
N LEU A 92 -5.36 10.36 -6.53
CA LEU A 92 -6.69 10.76 -7.00
C LEU A 92 -7.72 10.89 -5.86
N PHE A 93 -7.60 10.08 -4.82
CA PHE A 93 -8.43 10.22 -3.61
C PHE A 93 -8.26 11.61 -2.99
N PHE A 94 -7.02 12.05 -2.79
CA PHE A 94 -6.71 13.35 -2.19
C PHE A 94 -7.20 14.52 -3.07
N LYS A 95 -7.06 14.42 -4.39
CA LYS A 95 -7.60 15.42 -5.33
C LYS A 95 -9.12 15.50 -5.22
N LYS A 96 -9.82 14.36 -5.16
CA LYS A 96 -11.29 14.28 -5.07
C LYS A 96 -11.81 14.77 -3.72
N HIS A 97 -11.08 14.52 -2.63
CA HIS A 97 -11.46 14.85 -1.26
C HIS A 97 -10.61 15.97 -0.65
N ALA A 98 -10.15 16.92 -1.49
CA ALA A 98 -9.24 17.99 -1.08
C ALA A 98 -9.81 18.92 0.01
N ASP A 99 -11.14 18.99 0.16
CA ASP A 99 -11.81 19.77 1.20
C ASP A 99 -12.10 18.97 2.47
N GLU A 100 -12.17 17.64 2.36
CA GLU A 100 -12.53 16.74 3.45
C GLU A 100 -11.30 16.10 4.14
N VAL A 101 -10.14 16.10 3.48
CA VAL A 101 -8.89 15.60 4.06
C VAL A 101 -8.23 16.66 4.92
N LEU A 102 -7.93 16.31 6.16
CA LEU A 102 -7.25 17.16 7.15
C LEU A 102 -5.96 16.46 7.58
N ILE A 103 -4.82 17.11 7.44
CA ILE A 103 -3.57 16.66 8.06
C ILE A 103 -3.52 17.24 9.46
N VAL A 104 -3.45 16.39 10.48
CA VAL A 104 -3.39 16.76 11.89
C VAL A 104 -2.21 16.04 12.54
N SER A 105 -1.12 16.77 12.75
CA SER A 105 0.15 16.19 13.17
C SER A 105 0.79 16.99 14.31
N GLY A 106 1.51 16.29 15.19
CA GLY A 106 2.44 16.88 16.15
C GLY A 106 3.75 17.39 15.53
N GLY A 107 3.97 17.17 14.22
CA GLY A 107 5.10 17.70 13.44
C GLY A 107 4.95 19.20 13.15
N PHE A 108 5.69 19.72 12.15
CA PHE A 108 5.80 21.14 11.88
C PHE A 108 5.37 21.52 10.46
N LYS A 109 4.64 22.62 10.33
CA LYS A 109 4.10 23.14 9.06
C LYS A 109 5.19 23.40 8.02
N GLU A 110 6.39 23.78 8.45
CA GLU A 110 7.51 24.14 7.60
C GLU A 110 7.92 23.00 6.69
N PHE A 111 7.86 21.75 7.14
CA PHE A 111 8.15 20.60 6.30
C PHE A 111 6.90 19.82 5.85
N ILE A 112 5.82 19.82 6.64
CA ILE A 112 4.58 19.10 6.27
C ILE A 112 3.93 19.73 5.04
N THR A 113 3.73 21.07 5.05
CA THR A 113 3.04 21.77 3.98
C THR A 113 3.63 21.52 2.59
N PRO A 114 4.98 21.65 2.37
CA PRO A 114 5.57 21.39 1.06
C PRO A 114 5.49 19.93 0.60
N VAL A 115 5.37 18.98 1.55
CA VAL A 115 5.24 17.56 1.22
C VAL A 115 3.82 17.22 0.80
N VAL A 116 2.80 17.62 1.58
CA VAL A 116 1.41 17.23 1.32
C VAL A 116 0.73 18.06 0.22
N SER A 117 1.26 19.26 -0.09
CA SER A 117 0.70 20.12 -1.15
C SER A 117 0.69 19.44 -2.54
N GLN A 118 1.64 18.54 -2.82
CA GLN A 118 1.67 17.75 -4.06
C GLN A 118 0.50 16.74 -4.19
N PHE A 119 -0.30 16.59 -3.12
CA PHE A 119 -1.52 15.76 -3.06
C PHE A 119 -2.79 16.60 -3.10
N HIS A 120 -2.71 17.87 -3.52
CA HIS A 120 -3.82 18.83 -3.57
C HIS A 120 -4.44 19.15 -2.20
N ILE A 121 -3.79 18.82 -1.09
CA ILE A 121 -4.25 19.16 0.25
C ILE A 121 -4.08 20.66 0.46
N LYS A 122 -5.16 21.35 0.82
CA LYS A 122 -5.18 22.80 0.98
C LYS A 122 -4.45 23.23 2.24
N LYS A 123 -3.71 24.35 2.21
CA LYS A 123 -2.99 24.88 3.39
C LYS A 123 -3.88 25.04 4.61
N LYS A 124 -5.14 25.46 4.44
CA LYS A 124 -6.13 25.62 5.53
C LYS A 124 -6.50 24.30 6.21
N ASN A 125 -6.24 23.17 5.57
CA ASN A 125 -6.51 21.81 6.07
C ASN A 125 -5.28 21.14 6.69
N ILE A 126 -4.19 21.92 6.90
CA ILE A 126 -2.95 21.42 7.50
C ILE A 126 -2.80 22.04 8.88
N TYR A 127 -2.92 21.21 9.89
CA TYR A 127 -2.82 21.53 11.31
C TYR A 127 -1.56 20.86 11.86
N ALA A 128 -0.60 21.67 12.26
CA ALA A 128 0.68 21.23 12.78
C ALA A 128 1.31 22.34 13.61
N ASN A 129 2.38 22.02 14.34
CA ASN A 129 3.18 23.01 15.06
C ASN A 129 3.91 23.97 14.11
N THR A 130 4.54 24.99 14.67
CA THR A 130 5.33 25.98 13.94
C THR A 130 6.63 26.22 14.70
N PHE A 131 7.76 26.23 13.99
CA PHE A 131 9.08 26.56 14.59
C PHE A 131 9.18 28.06 14.89
N VAL A 132 10.00 28.39 15.88
CA VAL A 132 10.50 29.75 16.14
C VAL A 132 11.94 29.81 15.67
N PHE A 133 12.26 30.87 14.93
CA PHE A 133 13.60 31.10 14.36
C PHE A 133 14.22 32.34 14.96
N ASP A 134 15.55 32.34 15.08
CA ASP A 134 16.35 33.54 15.33
C ASP A 134 16.61 34.34 14.04
N GLU A 135 17.39 35.46 14.17
CA GLU A 135 17.76 36.31 13.03
C GLU A 135 18.65 35.59 12.01
N ASP A 136 19.41 34.59 12.44
CA ASP A 136 20.27 33.76 11.60
C ASP A 136 19.55 32.53 11.02
N GLU A 137 18.20 32.50 11.13
CA GLU A 137 17.34 31.41 10.63
C GLU A 137 17.55 30.04 11.33
N ASN A 138 18.18 30.02 12.52
CA ASN A 138 18.29 28.81 13.33
C ASN A 138 16.96 28.53 14.06
N ILE A 139 16.64 27.24 14.24
CA ILE A 139 15.51 26.83 15.05
C ILE A 139 15.89 26.98 16.52
N ILE A 140 15.20 27.88 17.24
CA ILE A 140 15.41 28.15 18.67
C ILE A 140 14.29 27.62 19.56
N GLY A 141 13.18 27.12 18.96
CA GLY A 141 12.04 26.61 19.68
C GLY A 141 10.81 26.42 18.79
N TYR A 142 9.66 26.40 19.39
CA TYR A 142 8.38 26.26 18.70
C TYR A 142 7.28 27.04 19.44
N ASP A 143 6.13 27.25 18.76
CA ASP A 143 4.95 27.88 19.32
C ASP A 143 4.31 26.96 20.38
N ALA A 144 4.55 27.23 21.66
CA ALA A 144 4.05 26.46 22.79
C ALA A 144 2.53 26.69 23.03
N GLU A 145 1.93 27.75 22.51
CA GLU A 145 0.50 28.03 22.62
C GLU A 145 -0.32 27.21 21.63
N ASN A 146 0.32 26.60 20.62
CA ASN A 146 -0.36 25.73 19.67
C ASN A 146 -0.88 24.47 20.40
N PRO A 147 -2.19 24.17 20.33
CA PRO A 147 -2.73 22.97 20.97
C PRO A 147 -1.99 21.68 20.62
N LEU A 148 -1.44 21.57 19.40
CA LEU A 148 -0.72 20.39 18.91
C LEU A 148 0.67 20.20 19.53
N SER A 149 1.19 21.20 20.24
CA SER A 149 2.41 21.07 21.03
C SER A 149 2.16 20.54 22.46
N GLN A 150 0.90 20.43 22.85
CA GLN A 150 0.46 20.12 24.20
C GLN A 150 -0.09 18.71 24.31
N GLU A 151 -0.26 18.24 25.56
CA GLU A 151 -0.92 16.98 25.86
C GLU A 151 -2.36 16.96 25.34
N ASN A 152 -2.79 15.84 24.76
CA ASN A 152 -4.10 15.69 24.09
C ASN A 152 -4.35 16.74 22.99
N GLY A 153 -3.29 17.21 22.32
CA GLY A 153 -3.34 18.34 21.39
C GLY A 153 -4.28 18.12 20.22
N LYS A 154 -4.29 16.92 19.62
CA LYS A 154 -5.22 16.58 18.53
C LYS A 154 -6.69 16.67 18.98
N VAL A 155 -7.00 16.22 20.19
CA VAL A 155 -8.34 16.30 20.79
C VAL A 155 -8.72 17.76 21.06
N LYS A 156 -7.80 18.56 21.64
CA LYS A 156 -8.03 20.00 21.90
C LYS A 156 -8.32 20.74 20.60
N LEU A 157 -7.53 20.50 19.55
CA LEU A 157 -7.72 21.10 18.24
C LEU A 157 -9.09 20.73 17.67
N LEU A 158 -9.44 19.44 17.66
CA LEU A 158 -10.67 18.96 17.04
C LEU A 158 -11.93 19.52 17.70
N LYS A 159 -11.90 19.77 19.02
CA LYS A 159 -12.99 20.44 19.75
C LYS A 159 -13.26 21.87 19.26
N GLN A 160 -12.25 22.53 18.70
CA GLN A 160 -12.36 23.90 18.20
C GLN A 160 -12.82 23.95 16.73
N MET A 161 -12.87 22.82 16.05
CA MET A 161 -13.19 22.75 14.61
C MET A 161 -14.70 22.59 14.40
N PRO A 162 -15.33 23.39 13.54
CA PRO A 162 -16.76 23.31 13.26
C PRO A 162 -17.08 22.21 12.23
N LEU A 163 -16.55 20.98 12.42
CA LEU A 163 -16.75 19.89 11.49
C LEU A 163 -18.17 19.32 11.63
N LYS A 164 -18.92 19.28 10.54
CA LYS A 164 -20.27 18.72 10.48
C LYS A 164 -20.28 17.50 9.57
N GLY A 165 -20.17 16.29 10.16
CA GLY A 165 -20.15 15.04 9.41
C GLY A 165 -19.48 13.92 10.21
N GLU A 166 -19.38 12.75 9.58
CA GLU A 166 -18.65 11.63 10.16
C GLU A 166 -17.15 11.87 10.01
N ILE A 167 -16.40 11.62 11.06
CA ILE A 167 -14.94 11.83 11.08
C ILE A 167 -14.25 10.47 11.20
N TYR A 168 -13.30 10.20 10.32
CA TYR A 168 -12.45 9.02 10.32
C TYR A 168 -11.02 9.42 10.63
N GLY A 169 -10.38 8.73 11.58
CA GLY A 169 -8.98 8.95 11.97
C GLY A 169 -8.07 7.86 11.42
N ILE A 170 -6.91 8.25 10.89
CA ILE A 170 -5.89 7.37 10.34
C ILE A 170 -4.55 7.82 10.92
N GLY A 171 -3.88 6.95 11.67
CA GLY A 171 -2.59 7.24 12.31
C GLY A 171 -1.97 5.99 12.91
N ASP A 172 -0.72 6.06 13.33
CA ASP A 172 0.02 4.95 13.92
C ASP A 172 0.23 5.08 15.44
N GLY A 173 0.06 6.31 15.99
CA GLY A 173 0.45 6.67 17.34
C GLY A 173 -0.70 6.72 18.36
N HIS A 174 -0.30 6.79 19.65
CA HIS A 174 -1.24 6.93 20.77
C HIS A 174 -2.05 8.23 20.65
N SER A 175 -1.44 9.34 20.22
CA SER A 175 -2.12 10.63 20.06
C SER A 175 -3.26 10.60 19.04
N ASP A 176 -3.20 9.69 18.04
CA ASP A 176 -4.27 9.47 17.07
C ASP A 176 -5.41 8.67 17.69
N PHE A 177 -5.05 7.63 18.46
CA PHE A 177 -6.02 6.82 19.16
C PHE A 177 -6.80 7.62 20.21
N GLN A 178 -6.20 8.64 20.85
CA GLN A 178 -6.91 9.56 21.78
C GLN A 178 -8.12 10.26 21.13
N LEU A 179 -8.11 10.49 19.81
CA LEU A 179 -9.29 11.00 19.09
C LEU A 179 -10.47 10.03 19.18
N LYS A 180 -10.21 8.73 19.14
CA LYS A 180 -11.24 7.70 19.32
C LYS A 180 -11.72 7.63 20.77
N GLU A 181 -10.81 7.63 21.73
CA GLU A 181 -11.14 7.63 23.16
C GLU A 181 -11.99 8.84 23.55
N SER A 182 -11.76 9.99 22.92
CA SER A 182 -12.55 11.21 23.15
C SER A 182 -13.98 11.15 22.59
N GLY A 183 -14.33 10.13 21.81
CA GLY A 183 -15.62 9.99 21.15
C GLY A 183 -15.85 10.94 19.96
N MET A 184 -14.81 11.69 19.53
CA MET A 184 -14.95 12.72 18.49
C MET A 184 -14.91 12.16 17.06
N ILE A 185 -14.36 10.97 16.89
CA ILE A 185 -14.30 10.30 15.58
C ILE A 185 -15.14 9.04 15.57
N LYS A 186 -15.76 8.76 14.43
CA LYS A 186 -16.60 7.58 14.24
C LYS A 186 -15.79 6.29 14.28
N LYS A 187 -14.63 6.28 13.61
CA LYS A 187 -13.79 5.11 13.48
C LYS A 187 -12.32 5.51 13.41
N PHE A 188 -11.48 4.75 14.10
CA PHE A 188 -10.03 4.87 14.07
C PHE A 188 -9.39 3.70 13.33
N PHE A 189 -8.52 4.03 12.38
CA PHE A 189 -7.72 3.07 11.64
C PHE A 189 -6.27 3.17 12.08
N ALA A 190 -5.76 2.13 12.75
CA ALA A 190 -4.34 2.03 13.04
C ALA A 190 -3.58 1.73 11.74
N PHE A 191 -2.79 2.69 11.29
CA PHE A 191 -2.01 2.57 10.07
C PHE A 191 -0.68 1.85 10.35
N THR A 192 -0.43 0.73 9.67
CA THR A 192 0.71 -0.15 9.97
C THR A 192 1.61 -0.43 8.76
N GLU A 193 1.48 0.33 7.67
CA GLU A 193 2.33 0.18 6.48
C GLU A 193 3.81 0.43 6.78
N ASN A 194 4.10 1.40 7.67
CA ASN A 194 5.45 1.84 7.98
C ASN A 194 5.96 1.31 9.32
N ILE A 195 5.09 1.32 10.32
CA ILE A 195 5.39 0.82 11.67
C ILE A 195 4.13 0.23 12.29
N GLU A 196 4.26 -0.88 13.02
CA GLU A 196 3.19 -1.47 13.80
C GLU A 196 3.44 -1.24 15.29
N ARG A 197 2.56 -0.46 15.93
CA ARG A 197 2.53 -0.25 17.37
C ARG A 197 1.42 -1.11 17.97
N LYS A 198 1.79 -2.25 18.57
CA LYS A 198 0.85 -3.27 19.03
C LYS A 198 -0.24 -2.69 19.94
N THR A 199 0.13 -1.84 20.90
CA THR A 199 -0.81 -1.21 21.85
C THR A 199 -1.86 -0.33 21.17
N VAL A 200 -1.54 0.27 20.01
CA VAL A 200 -2.47 1.08 19.20
C VAL A 200 -3.29 0.19 18.28
N ALA A 201 -2.65 -0.78 17.63
CA ALA A 201 -3.31 -1.72 16.73
C ALA A 201 -4.39 -2.57 17.44
N GLU A 202 -4.12 -3.04 18.65
CA GLU A 202 -5.06 -3.84 19.46
C GLU A 202 -6.32 -3.07 19.90
N LYS A 203 -6.23 -1.75 20.03
CA LYS A 203 -7.34 -0.88 20.46
C LYS A 203 -8.08 -0.22 19.30
N ALA A 204 -7.54 -0.28 18.09
CA ALA A 204 -8.14 0.35 16.92
C ALA A 204 -9.44 -0.34 16.49
N ASP A 205 -10.35 0.40 15.85
CA ASP A 205 -11.54 -0.18 15.22
C ASP A 205 -11.17 -1.05 14.00
N HIS A 206 -10.05 -0.75 13.36
CA HIS A 206 -9.51 -1.52 12.25
C HIS A 206 -8.01 -1.28 12.08
N VAL A 207 -7.26 -2.33 11.77
CA VAL A 207 -5.85 -2.22 11.38
C VAL A 207 -5.76 -2.05 9.87
N ALA A 208 -5.12 -0.99 9.42
CA ALA A 208 -4.92 -0.66 8.02
C ALA A 208 -3.43 -0.80 7.63
N PRO A 209 -2.99 -1.97 7.14
CA PRO A 209 -1.61 -2.19 6.70
C PRO A 209 -1.28 -1.46 5.39
N SER A 210 -2.20 -0.71 4.85
CA SER A 210 -2.02 0.23 3.75
C SER A 210 -3.22 1.18 3.66
N PHE A 211 -3.06 2.30 2.96
CA PHE A 211 -4.18 3.21 2.68
C PHE A 211 -5.24 2.55 1.76
N ASP A 212 -4.84 1.59 0.93
CA ASP A 212 -5.78 0.80 0.13
C ASP A 212 -6.76 0.00 1.02
N GLU A 213 -6.30 -0.53 2.15
CA GLU A 213 -7.16 -1.23 3.11
C GLU A 213 -8.19 -0.29 3.72
N PHE A 214 -7.78 0.92 4.11
CA PHE A 214 -8.70 1.95 4.60
C PHE A 214 -9.77 2.28 3.55
N LEU A 215 -9.38 2.55 2.31
CA LEU A 215 -10.30 2.87 1.22
C LEU A 215 -11.26 1.71 0.92
N TYR A 216 -10.75 0.48 0.92
CA TYR A 216 -11.55 -0.72 0.70
C TYR A 216 -12.63 -0.91 1.77
N VAL A 217 -12.24 -0.85 3.05
CA VAL A 217 -13.17 -1.03 4.18
C VAL A 217 -14.19 0.10 4.27
N SER A 218 -13.81 1.30 3.84
CA SER A 218 -14.68 2.49 3.83
C SER A 218 -15.53 2.60 2.56
N ASN A 219 -15.46 1.63 1.64
CA ASN A 219 -16.14 1.64 0.33
C ASN A 219 -15.84 2.89 -0.51
N LEU A 220 -14.61 3.39 -0.41
CA LEU A 220 -14.15 4.56 -1.16
C LEU A 220 -13.41 4.11 -2.43
N PRO A 221 -13.41 4.92 -3.50
CA PRO A 221 -12.63 4.65 -4.69
C PRO A 221 -11.14 4.56 -4.37
N GLN A 222 -10.49 3.54 -4.90
CA GLN A 222 -9.08 3.23 -4.64
C GLN A 222 -8.35 2.89 -5.94
N ALA A 223 -7.03 3.06 -5.93
CA ALA A 223 -6.17 2.79 -7.09
C ALA A 223 -6.03 1.29 -7.38
N ILE A 224 -6.30 0.42 -6.43
CA ILE A 224 -6.26 -1.04 -6.62
C ILE A 224 -7.62 -1.66 -6.28
N SER A 225 -8.05 -2.67 -7.05
CA SER A 225 -9.37 -3.32 -6.88
C SER A 225 -9.51 -4.07 -5.57
N TYR A 226 -8.37 -4.52 -5.05
CA TYR A 226 -8.35 -5.37 -3.87
C TYR A 226 -7.01 -5.21 -3.14
N PRO A 227 -7.00 -4.85 -1.86
CA PRO A 227 -5.76 -4.62 -1.11
C PRO A 227 -4.87 -5.87 -1.09
N LYS A 228 -3.57 -5.70 -1.35
CA LYS A 228 -2.62 -6.82 -1.44
C LYS A 228 -2.50 -7.61 -0.15
N ASN A 229 -2.65 -6.95 1.00
CA ASN A 229 -2.67 -7.59 2.31
C ASN A 229 -3.81 -8.61 2.47
N ARG A 230 -4.85 -8.53 1.64
CA ARG A 230 -5.95 -9.51 1.58
C ARG A 230 -5.70 -10.65 0.62
N ILE A 231 -4.58 -10.62 -0.13
CA ILE A 231 -4.16 -11.72 -0.99
C ILE A 231 -3.23 -12.63 -0.18
N LEU A 232 -3.74 -13.80 0.19
CA LEU A 232 -2.92 -14.81 0.86
C LEU A 232 -1.90 -15.38 -0.13
N CYS A 233 -0.62 -15.18 0.14
CA CYS A 233 0.49 -15.87 -0.50
C CYS A 233 0.93 -17.02 0.40
N LEU A 234 0.58 -18.23 0.02
CA LEU A 234 0.98 -19.45 0.72
C LEU A 234 2.33 -19.92 0.17
N LEU A 235 3.29 -20.10 1.04
CA LEU A 235 4.63 -20.62 0.74
C LEU A 235 4.75 -22.01 1.32
N ILE A 236 5.22 -22.96 0.54
CA ILE A 236 5.37 -24.35 0.95
C ILE A 236 6.83 -24.78 0.81
N GLY A 237 7.35 -25.45 1.87
CA GLY A 237 8.68 -26.02 1.87
C GLY A 237 9.80 -24.97 1.99
N ASN A 238 10.96 -25.26 1.41
CA ASN A 238 12.14 -24.40 1.52
C ASN A 238 12.07 -23.24 0.52
N VAL A 239 11.57 -22.08 0.97
CA VAL A 239 11.53 -20.84 0.19
C VAL A 239 12.58 -19.86 0.74
N PRO A 240 13.45 -19.28 -0.11
CA PRO A 240 14.48 -18.32 0.31
C PRO A 240 13.90 -17.13 1.06
N GLN A 241 14.55 -16.73 2.15
CA GLN A 241 14.11 -15.62 3.01
C GLN A 241 13.97 -14.30 2.21
N GLU A 242 14.85 -14.05 1.25
CA GLU A 242 14.80 -12.86 0.38
C GLU A 242 13.51 -12.79 -0.47
N SER A 243 12.94 -13.97 -0.85
CA SER A 243 11.64 -14.04 -1.53
C SER A 243 10.49 -13.69 -0.59
N ILE A 244 10.56 -14.17 0.65
CA ILE A 244 9.57 -13.89 1.69
C ILE A 244 9.56 -12.39 1.99
N ASP A 245 10.73 -11.81 2.23
CA ASP A 245 10.89 -10.38 2.56
C ASP A 245 10.47 -9.48 1.40
N PHE A 246 10.75 -9.90 0.16
CA PHE A 246 10.28 -9.20 -1.03
C PHE A 246 8.74 -9.14 -1.09
N LEU A 247 8.06 -10.27 -0.94
CA LEU A 247 6.60 -10.34 -1.00
C LEU A 247 5.93 -9.58 0.15
N LYS A 248 6.50 -9.63 1.37
CA LYS A 248 6.04 -8.82 2.51
C LYS A 248 6.15 -7.33 2.22
N ARG A 249 7.31 -6.87 1.74
CA ARG A 249 7.53 -5.46 1.38
C ARG A 249 6.62 -4.98 0.25
N ASP A 250 6.24 -5.86 -0.67
CA ASP A 250 5.26 -5.54 -1.73
C ASP A 250 3.81 -5.53 -1.21
N GLY A 251 3.56 -5.90 0.06
CA GLY A 251 2.29 -5.76 0.75
C GLY A 251 1.40 -7.01 0.79
N PHE A 252 1.91 -8.17 0.41
CA PHE A 252 1.14 -9.42 0.46
C PHE A 252 1.10 -10.02 1.87
N SER A 253 -0.01 -10.67 2.21
CA SER A 253 -0.09 -11.51 3.41
C SER A 253 0.61 -12.84 3.19
N ILE A 254 1.60 -13.16 4.02
CA ILE A 254 2.42 -14.36 3.87
C ILE A 254 2.04 -15.41 4.92
N ARG A 255 1.87 -16.64 4.46
CA ARG A 255 1.78 -17.82 5.31
C ARG A 255 2.76 -18.87 4.81
N HIS A 256 3.73 -19.24 5.65
CA HIS A 256 4.75 -20.22 5.32
C HIS A 256 4.46 -21.54 6.07
N LYS A 257 4.47 -22.64 5.36
CA LYS A 257 4.16 -23.99 5.86
C LYS A 257 5.13 -25.02 5.28
N THR A 258 5.27 -26.14 5.97
CA THR A 258 6.07 -27.27 5.51
C THR A 258 5.36 -28.12 4.47
N SER A 259 4.02 -28.10 4.46
CA SER A 259 3.21 -28.86 3.50
C SER A 259 1.92 -28.13 3.13
N PHE A 260 1.35 -28.49 2.00
CA PHE A 260 0.07 -27.96 1.54
C PHE A 260 -1.08 -28.71 2.21
N GLU A 261 -1.93 -27.96 2.93
CA GLU A 261 -3.12 -28.49 3.59
C GLU A 261 -4.40 -27.99 2.90
N ASP A 262 -5.40 -28.85 2.76
CA ASP A 262 -6.66 -28.58 2.03
C ASP A 262 -7.44 -27.40 2.61
N LYS A 263 -7.26 -27.08 3.89
CA LYS A 263 -7.88 -25.91 4.54
C LYS A 263 -7.49 -24.57 3.92
N TYR A 264 -6.36 -24.49 3.20
CA TYR A 264 -5.90 -23.26 2.56
C TYR A 264 -6.45 -23.06 1.15
N VAL A 265 -6.97 -24.12 0.51
CA VAL A 265 -7.37 -24.12 -0.91
C VAL A 265 -8.31 -22.96 -1.27
N LYS A 266 -9.34 -22.71 -0.43
CA LYS A 266 -10.34 -21.68 -0.71
C LYS A 266 -9.82 -20.23 -0.63
N ASP A 267 -8.78 -19.99 0.14
CA ASP A 267 -8.31 -18.63 0.48
C ASP A 267 -7.02 -18.23 -0.20
N VAL A 268 -6.25 -19.19 -0.71
CA VAL A 268 -4.97 -18.92 -1.36
C VAL A 268 -5.16 -18.12 -2.65
N GLY A 269 -4.47 -16.98 -2.74
CA GLY A 269 -4.45 -16.15 -3.95
C GLY A 269 -3.18 -16.32 -4.76
N MET A 270 -2.07 -16.64 -4.10
CA MET A 270 -0.76 -16.95 -4.68
C MET A 270 -0.18 -18.17 -3.96
N LEU A 271 0.39 -19.11 -4.70
CA LEU A 271 1.05 -20.29 -4.15
C LEU A 271 2.49 -20.36 -4.64
N LEU A 272 3.46 -20.39 -3.73
CA LEU A 272 4.88 -20.55 -4.07
C LEU A 272 5.41 -21.83 -3.43
N LEU A 273 5.85 -22.75 -4.26
CA LEU A 273 6.42 -24.05 -3.87
C LEU A 273 7.95 -23.96 -3.89
N GLY A 274 8.57 -24.38 -2.81
CA GLY A 274 10.02 -24.53 -2.69
C GLY A 274 10.57 -25.64 -3.60
N GLU A 275 11.89 -25.73 -3.66
CA GLU A 275 12.56 -26.79 -4.43
C GLU A 275 12.25 -28.18 -3.84
N GLY A 276 11.92 -29.13 -4.71
CA GLY A 276 11.58 -30.50 -4.31
C GLY A 276 10.15 -30.70 -3.81
N GLU A 277 9.38 -29.62 -3.64
CA GLU A 277 7.98 -29.73 -3.24
C GLU A 277 7.11 -30.25 -4.40
N THR A 278 6.08 -30.99 -4.05
CA THR A 278 5.08 -31.51 -4.99
C THR A 278 3.70 -31.14 -4.53
N ILE A 279 2.80 -30.92 -5.48
CA ILE A 279 1.38 -30.69 -5.19
C ILE A 279 0.52 -31.52 -6.14
N ASP A 280 -0.45 -32.23 -5.58
CA ASP A 280 -1.53 -32.77 -6.38
C ASP A 280 -2.37 -31.62 -6.92
N THR A 281 -2.20 -31.30 -8.22
CA THR A 281 -2.87 -30.18 -8.86
C THR A 281 -4.39 -30.31 -8.86
N LYS A 282 -4.94 -31.54 -8.75
CA LYS A 282 -6.40 -31.72 -8.58
C LYS A 282 -6.92 -31.06 -7.30
N LYS A 283 -6.11 -30.95 -6.26
CA LYS A 283 -6.46 -30.20 -5.05
C LYS A 283 -6.70 -28.72 -5.34
N LEU A 284 -6.14 -28.18 -6.42
CA LEU A 284 -6.32 -26.80 -6.82
C LEU A 284 -7.64 -26.50 -7.51
N GLU A 285 -8.42 -27.52 -7.95
CA GLU A 285 -9.71 -27.33 -8.61
C GLU A 285 -10.68 -26.47 -7.78
N ASN A 286 -10.57 -26.53 -6.46
CA ASN A 286 -11.35 -25.71 -5.53
C ASN A 286 -10.69 -24.37 -5.16
N ALA A 287 -9.51 -24.07 -5.72
CA ALA A 287 -8.74 -22.85 -5.43
C ALA A 287 -9.24 -21.66 -6.26
N VAL A 288 -10.50 -21.30 -6.11
CA VAL A 288 -11.17 -20.25 -6.92
C VAL A 288 -10.49 -18.87 -6.86
N LYS A 289 -9.79 -18.58 -5.76
CA LYS A 289 -9.04 -17.31 -5.59
C LYS A 289 -7.63 -17.36 -6.15
N LEU A 290 -7.09 -18.55 -6.44
CA LEU A 290 -5.71 -18.70 -6.91
C LEU A 290 -5.54 -18.07 -8.30
N LYS A 291 -4.53 -17.23 -8.42
CA LYS A 291 -4.22 -16.47 -9.64
C LYS A 291 -2.89 -16.89 -10.25
N THR A 292 -1.93 -17.23 -9.40
CA THR A 292 -0.59 -17.61 -9.86
C THR A 292 0.03 -18.64 -8.93
N LEU A 293 0.81 -19.53 -9.53
CA LEU A 293 1.62 -20.55 -8.89
C LEU A 293 3.08 -20.35 -9.29
N GLY A 294 3.95 -20.23 -8.30
CA GLY A 294 5.41 -20.21 -8.48
C GLY A 294 6.00 -21.55 -8.04
N PHE A 295 6.94 -22.07 -8.80
CA PHE A 295 7.65 -23.29 -8.48
C PHE A 295 9.16 -23.10 -8.57
N MET A 296 9.88 -23.38 -7.49
CA MET A 296 11.35 -23.26 -7.45
C MET A 296 12.04 -24.52 -8.01
N GLY A 297 11.56 -25.00 -9.14
CA GLY A 297 12.02 -26.18 -9.84
C GLY A 297 11.46 -26.20 -11.26
N ASN A 298 11.45 -27.36 -11.93
CA ASN A 298 10.89 -27.56 -13.24
C ASN A 298 9.38 -27.86 -13.15
N ALA A 299 8.53 -26.91 -13.48
CA ALA A 299 7.08 -27.05 -13.39
C ALA A 299 6.53 -28.12 -14.36
N LYS A 300 7.14 -28.31 -15.51
CA LYS A 300 6.69 -29.29 -16.53
C LYS A 300 6.71 -30.74 -16.05
N GLU A 301 7.54 -31.04 -15.06
CA GLU A 301 7.69 -32.39 -14.51
C GLU A 301 6.78 -32.63 -13.29
N ASN A 302 6.33 -31.57 -12.63
CA ASN A 302 5.75 -31.66 -11.29
C ASN A 302 4.34 -31.05 -11.16
N ILE A 303 3.87 -30.32 -12.19
CA ILE A 303 2.60 -29.59 -12.17
C ILE A 303 1.81 -29.88 -13.44
N ASP A 304 0.52 -30.17 -13.30
CA ASP A 304 -0.39 -30.23 -14.44
C ASP A 304 -0.65 -28.82 -14.98
N LEU A 305 0.14 -28.44 -15.97
CA LEU A 305 0.07 -27.14 -16.62
C LEU A 305 -1.23 -26.94 -17.42
N SER A 306 -1.84 -28.04 -17.93
CA SER A 306 -3.10 -27.96 -18.65
C SER A 306 -4.23 -27.56 -17.69
N LEU A 307 -4.33 -28.25 -16.56
CA LEU A 307 -5.30 -27.93 -15.52
C LEU A 307 -5.12 -26.48 -15.01
N CYS A 308 -3.87 -26.06 -14.74
CA CYS A 308 -3.62 -24.68 -14.33
C CYS A 308 -4.09 -23.67 -15.40
N THR A 309 -3.88 -23.96 -16.68
CA THR A 309 -4.28 -23.09 -17.79
C THR A 309 -5.81 -23.01 -17.88
N ASP A 310 -6.50 -24.14 -17.79
CA ASP A 310 -7.96 -24.21 -17.82
C ASP A 310 -8.62 -23.47 -16.64
N MET A 311 -7.91 -23.39 -15.52
CA MET A 311 -8.34 -22.61 -14.34
C MET A 311 -7.93 -21.13 -14.38
N GLY A 312 -7.20 -20.70 -15.42
CA GLY A 312 -6.65 -19.34 -15.51
C GLY A 312 -5.62 -19.03 -14.41
N ILE A 313 -4.81 -20.04 -14.04
CA ILE A 313 -3.69 -19.91 -13.08
C ILE A 313 -2.39 -19.79 -13.88
N VAL A 314 -1.69 -18.67 -13.72
CA VAL A 314 -0.39 -18.44 -14.37
C VAL A 314 0.71 -19.09 -13.57
N VAL A 315 1.51 -19.95 -14.22
CA VAL A 315 2.62 -20.69 -13.60
C VAL A 315 3.96 -20.05 -13.96
N PHE A 316 4.79 -19.81 -12.95
CA PHE A 316 6.18 -19.37 -13.11
C PHE A 316 7.10 -20.42 -12.49
N ASP A 317 8.16 -20.80 -13.19
CA ASP A 317 9.12 -21.78 -12.72
C ASP A 317 10.59 -21.31 -12.85
N ALA A 318 11.49 -22.08 -12.23
CA ALA A 318 12.92 -21.90 -12.26
C ALA A 318 13.59 -23.24 -12.62
N PRO A 319 13.67 -23.61 -13.89
CA PRO A 319 14.37 -24.83 -14.28
C PRO A 319 15.83 -24.78 -13.81
N ARG A 320 16.36 -25.91 -13.34
CA ARG A 320 17.74 -26.04 -12.79
C ARG A 320 18.85 -25.57 -13.73
N SER A 321 18.58 -25.54 -15.03
CA SER A 321 19.53 -25.12 -16.07
C SER A 321 19.80 -23.62 -16.13
N VAL A 322 19.02 -22.79 -15.40
CA VAL A 322 19.16 -21.33 -15.42
C VAL A 322 19.56 -20.85 -14.02
N PRO A 323 20.74 -20.23 -13.85
CA PRO A 323 21.09 -19.57 -12.60
C PRO A 323 20.03 -18.51 -12.28
N THR A 324 19.23 -18.77 -11.26
CA THR A 324 18.13 -17.87 -10.89
C THR A 324 18.49 -17.09 -9.64
N ASN A 325 18.25 -15.77 -9.69
CA ASN A 325 18.22 -14.97 -8.50
C ASN A 325 17.13 -15.52 -7.56
N LYS A 326 17.43 -15.74 -6.29
CA LYS A 326 16.55 -16.31 -5.27
C LYS A 326 15.17 -15.67 -5.16
N THR A 327 15.03 -14.42 -5.63
CA THR A 327 13.76 -13.67 -5.60
C THR A 327 13.02 -13.66 -6.94
N LEU A 328 13.58 -14.25 -8.01
CA LEU A 328 13.07 -14.06 -9.37
C LEU A 328 11.63 -14.55 -9.56
N ILE A 329 11.30 -15.72 -9.01
CA ILE A 329 9.94 -16.29 -9.12
C ILE A 329 8.94 -15.44 -8.36
N ALA A 330 9.27 -15.06 -7.11
CA ALA A 330 8.44 -14.18 -6.30
C ALA A 330 8.17 -12.83 -7.00
N LYS A 331 9.20 -12.25 -7.66
CA LYS A 331 9.04 -11.02 -8.45
C LYS A 331 8.10 -11.20 -9.62
N ARG A 332 8.24 -12.27 -10.41
CA ARG A 332 7.35 -12.56 -11.55
C ARG A 332 5.90 -12.75 -11.10
N MET A 333 5.68 -13.47 -10.00
CA MET A 333 4.34 -13.63 -9.42
C MET A 333 3.75 -12.28 -8.99
N ALA A 334 4.53 -11.45 -8.29
CA ALA A 334 4.11 -10.11 -7.89
C ALA A 334 3.85 -9.20 -9.09
N ASP A 335 4.72 -9.21 -10.11
CA ASP A 335 4.53 -8.45 -11.34
C ASP A 335 3.25 -8.86 -12.08
N PHE A 336 2.95 -10.16 -12.14
CA PHE A 336 1.68 -10.63 -12.69
C PHE A 336 0.47 -10.12 -11.90
N ILE A 337 0.53 -10.15 -10.57
CA ILE A 337 -0.57 -9.59 -9.74
C ILE A 337 -0.72 -8.10 -9.96
N ASN A 338 0.40 -7.36 -10.03
CA ASN A 338 0.42 -5.90 -10.10
C ASN A 338 0.12 -5.34 -11.50
N THR A 339 0.59 -6.01 -12.57
CA THR A 339 0.54 -5.46 -13.94
C THR A 339 -0.15 -6.36 -14.94
N GLY A 340 -0.40 -7.62 -14.61
CA GLY A 340 -0.91 -8.62 -15.55
C GLY A 340 0.15 -9.18 -16.50
N THR A 341 1.45 -8.83 -16.33
CA THR A 341 2.51 -9.38 -17.16
C THR A 341 2.64 -10.89 -16.99
N THR A 342 2.70 -11.63 -18.11
CA THR A 342 2.92 -13.08 -18.14
C THR A 342 4.30 -13.43 -18.66
N TYR A 343 5.21 -12.44 -18.66
CA TYR A 343 6.57 -12.58 -19.18
C TYR A 343 7.31 -13.75 -18.50
N ARG A 344 7.76 -14.70 -19.32
CA ARG A 344 8.41 -15.95 -18.89
C ARG A 344 7.53 -16.83 -17.99
N SER A 345 6.22 -16.79 -18.13
CA SER A 345 5.35 -17.82 -17.56
C SER A 345 5.49 -19.12 -18.39
N THR A 346 5.21 -20.24 -17.75
CA THR A 346 5.40 -21.57 -18.35
C THR A 346 4.20 -22.00 -19.20
N ASN A 347 2.99 -21.53 -18.88
CA ASN A 347 1.74 -21.98 -19.47
C ASN A 347 0.91 -20.89 -20.17
N PHE A 348 1.28 -19.63 -20.05
CA PHE A 348 0.56 -18.51 -20.70
C PHE A 348 1.35 -17.90 -21.85
N PRO A 349 0.69 -17.24 -22.81
CA PRO A 349 1.36 -16.43 -23.82
C PRO A 349 2.29 -15.40 -23.18
N ASN A 350 3.46 -15.18 -23.78
CA ASN A 350 4.50 -14.31 -23.20
C ASN A 350 4.19 -12.84 -23.48
N LEU A 351 3.69 -12.13 -22.46
CA LEU A 351 3.35 -10.71 -22.55
C LEU A 351 4.05 -9.93 -21.45
N GLN A 352 4.82 -8.91 -21.84
CA GLN A 352 5.43 -7.95 -20.92
C GLN A 352 4.80 -6.58 -21.11
N LEU A 353 4.33 -6.00 -20.03
CA LEU A 353 3.65 -4.70 -20.02
C LEU A 353 4.33 -3.75 -19.05
N PRO A 354 4.37 -2.45 -19.39
CA PRO A 354 4.81 -1.42 -18.45
C PRO A 354 3.83 -1.29 -17.28
N LYS A 355 4.29 -0.69 -16.18
CA LYS A 355 3.39 -0.22 -15.13
C LYS A 355 2.44 0.81 -15.71
N ILE A 356 1.17 0.73 -15.30
CA ILE A 356 0.15 1.66 -15.76
C ILE A 356 0.25 2.96 -14.95
N ALA A 357 0.15 4.09 -15.64
CA ALA A 357 -0.08 5.39 -15.01
C ALA A 357 -1.51 5.85 -15.39
N GLU A 358 -2.31 6.19 -14.36
CA GLU A 358 -3.61 6.86 -14.50
C GLU A 358 -4.70 6.16 -15.33
N SER A 359 -4.63 4.84 -15.51
CA SER A 359 -5.65 4.05 -16.20
C SER A 359 -6.01 2.78 -15.41
N HIS A 360 -7.16 2.18 -15.72
CA HIS A 360 -7.56 0.91 -15.14
C HIS A 360 -7.29 -0.21 -16.12
N ARG A 361 -6.67 -1.28 -15.66
CA ARG A 361 -6.32 -2.43 -16.50
C ARG A 361 -7.29 -3.59 -16.27
N LEU A 362 -7.93 -4.02 -17.33
CA LEU A 362 -8.79 -5.19 -17.37
C LEU A 362 -8.02 -6.38 -17.95
N VAL A 363 -8.07 -7.51 -17.27
CA VAL A 363 -7.45 -8.77 -17.71
C VAL A 363 -8.55 -9.77 -18.02
N HIS A 364 -8.58 -10.26 -19.25
CA HIS A 364 -9.54 -11.24 -19.70
C HIS A 364 -8.82 -12.48 -20.27
N ILE A 365 -9.00 -13.60 -19.61
CA ILE A 365 -8.49 -14.91 -20.01
C ILE A 365 -9.65 -15.69 -20.61
N HIS A 366 -9.50 -16.19 -21.82
CA HIS A 366 -10.56 -16.91 -22.53
C HIS A 366 -10.01 -18.08 -23.32
N LYS A 367 -10.86 -19.06 -23.70
CA LYS A 367 -10.49 -20.08 -24.69
C LYS A 367 -10.17 -19.41 -26.02
N ASN A 368 -9.15 -19.89 -26.73
CA ASN A 368 -8.75 -19.30 -28.00
C ASN A 368 -9.74 -19.70 -29.10
N VAL A 369 -10.84 -18.96 -29.20
CA VAL A 369 -11.89 -19.12 -30.22
C VAL A 369 -12.19 -17.81 -30.93
N PRO A 370 -12.62 -17.83 -32.19
CA PRO A 370 -12.96 -16.62 -32.96
C PRO A 370 -14.04 -15.78 -32.30
N GLY A 371 -13.99 -14.46 -32.46
CA GLY A 371 -15.06 -13.53 -32.11
C GLY A 371 -15.03 -13.00 -30.67
N ILE A 372 -14.17 -13.48 -29.77
CA ILE A 372 -14.12 -13.01 -28.38
C ILE A 372 -13.78 -11.51 -28.30
N MET A 373 -12.80 -11.04 -29.07
CA MET A 373 -12.43 -9.61 -29.10
C MET A 373 -13.63 -8.73 -29.49
N SER A 374 -14.42 -9.14 -30.46
CA SER A 374 -15.63 -8.42 -30.86
C SER A 374 -16.66 -8.36 -29.72
N LYS A 375 -16.82 -9.44 -28.95
CA LYS A 375 -17.72 -9.44 -27.78
C LYS A 375 -17.22 -8.51 -26.69
N ILE A 376 -15.91 -8.52 -26.38
CA ILE A 376 -15.30 -7.63 -25.37
C ILE A 376 -15.48 -6.16 -25.77
N THR A 377 -15.14 -5.79 -27.01
CA THR A 377 -15.26 -4.41 -27.49
C THR A 377 -16.69 -3.92 -27.56
N LYS A 378 -17.67 -4.78 -27.92
CA LYS A 378 -19.10 -4.44 -27.88
C LYS A 378 -19.58 -4.14 -26.46
N VAL A 379 -19.14 -4.91 -25.47
CA VAL A 379 -19.50 -4.63 -24.06
C VAL A 379 -18.90 -3.30 -23.61
N LEU A 380 -17.63 -3.03 -23.91
CA LEU A 380 -16.98 -1.77 -23.57
C LEU A 380 -17.67 -0.58 -24.25
N ALA A 381 -17.99 -0.68 -25.54
CA ALA A 381 -18.69 0.37 -26.29
C ALA A 381 -20.10 0.64 -25.75
N LYS A 382 -20.85 -0.41 -25.36
CA LYS A 382 -22.18 -0.28 -24.73
C LYS A 382 -22.14 0.54 -23.44
N HIS A 383 -21.04 0.46 -22.69
CA HIS A 383 -20.82 1.20 -21.44
C HIS A 383 -20.06 2.52 -21.67
N GLU A 384 -19.89 2.96 -22.91
CA GLU A 384 -19.20 4.20 -23.30
C GLU A 384 -17.76 4.29 -22.74
N ILE A 385 -17.07 3.12 -22.63
CA ILE A 385 -15.72 3.01 -22.10
C ILE A 385 -14.73 3.28 -23.22
N ASN A 386 -13.83 4.27 -23.00
CA ASN A 386 -12.72 4.55 -23.90
C ASN A 386 -11.54 3.60 -23.62
N ILE A 387 -11.01 2.99 -24.67
CA ILE A 387 -9.84 2.10 -24.60
C ILE A 387 -8.58 2.92 -24.85
N VAL A 388 -7.69 2.98 -23.87
CA VAL A 388 -6.38 3.64 -23.96
C VAL A 388 -5.35 2.73 -24.63
N GLY A 389 -5.42 1.44 -24.33
CA GLY A 389 -4.56 0.43 -24.91
C GLY A 389 -5.19 -0.95 -24.83
N GLN A 390 -4.91 -1.79 -25.84
CA GLN A 390 -5.40 -3.17 -25.84
C GLN A 390 -4.33 -4.10 -26.41
N PHE A 391 -4.07 -5.19 -25.70
CA PHE A 391 -3.05 -6.17 -26.03
C PHE A 391 -3.70 -7.56 -26.03
N LEU A 392 -3.53 -8.29 -27.09
CA LEU A 392 -3.95 -9.70 -27.21
C LEU A 392 -2.74 -10.56 -27.54
N MET A 393 -2.53 -11.58 -26.72
CA MET A 393 -1.59 -12.66 -27.01
C MET A 393 -2.33 -13.99 -26.90
N THR A 394 -2.06 -14.90 -27.83
CA THR A 394 -2.70 -16.21 -27.88
C THR A 394 -1.68 -17.34 -27.95
N ASN A 395 -2.06 -18.50 -27.46
CA ASN A 395 -1.44 -19.78 -27.80
C ASN A 395 -2.53 -20.74 -28.34
N SER A 396 -2.26 -22.01 -28.49
CA SER A 396 -3.22 -22.98 -29.03
C SER A 396 -4.46 -23.17 -28.14
N GLN A 397 -4.40 -22.89 -26.86
CA GLN A 397 -5.45 -23.14 -25.87
C GLN A 397 -6.22 -21.88 -25.47
N ILE A 398 -5.51 -20.78 -25.19
CA ILE A 398 -6.09 -19.59 -24.60
C ILE A 398 -5.73 -18.31 -25.33
N GLY A 399 -6.61 -17.31 -25.22
CA GLY A 399 -6.32 -15.91 -25.45
C GLY A 399 -6.19 -15.15 -24.13
N TYR A 400 -5.19 -14.28 -24.07
CA TYR A 400 -4.89 -13.41 -22.94
C TYR A 400 -5.01 -11.97 -23.40
N VAL A 401 -6.06 -11.28 -22.95
CA VAL A 401 -6.38 -9.91 -23.33
C VAL A 401 -6.14 -8.98 -22.17
N ILE A 402 -5.38 -7.93 -22.41
CA ILE A 402 -5.24 -6.79 -21.51
C ILE A 402 -5.90 -5.60 -22.19
N THR A 403 -6.79 -4.91 -21.47
CA THR A 403 -7.41 -3.68 -21.94
C THR A 403 -7.22 -2.59 -20.89
N ASP A 404 -6.53 -1.52 -21.25
CA ASP A 404 -6.36 -0.33 -20.43
C ASP A 404 -7.45 0.67 -20.77
N ILE A 405 -8.16 1.16 -19.75
CA ILE A 405 -9.29 2.09 -19.89
C ILE A 405 -9.04 3.35 -19.04
N ASP A 406 -9.56 4.49 -19.46
CA ASP A 406 -9.31 5.81 -18.84
C ASP A 406 -10.39 6.26 -17.84
N THR A 407 -11.52 5.57 -17.81
CA THR A 407 -12.69 5.98 -17.05
C THR A 407 -12.97 5.09 -15.84
N THR A 408 -13.67 5.67 -14.86
CA THR A 408 -14.27 4.91 -13.77
C THR A 408 -15.41 4.03 -14.33
N TYR A 409 -15.42 2.80 -13.93
CA TYR A 409 -16.41 1.79 -14.35
C TYR A 409 -17.37 1.46 -13.21
N ASP A 410 -18.54 0.94 -13.58
CA ASP A 410 -19.48 0.38 -12.62
C ASP A 410 -19.35 -1.16 -12.52
N LYS A 411 -20.03 -1.73 -11.52
CA LYS A 411 -20.03 -3.18 -11.30
C LYS A 411 -20.79 -3.95 -12.40
N THR A 412 -21.65 -3.29 -13.20
CA THR A 412 -22.42 -3.92 -14.27
C THR A 412 -21.54 -4.28 -15.45
N LEU A 413 -20.59 -3.41 -15.83
CA LEU A 413 -19.57 -3.71 -16.83
C LEU A 413 -18.85 -5.03 -16.54
N PHE A 414 -18.41 -5.23 -15.29
CA PHE A 414 -17.69 -6.45 -14.93
C PHE A 414 -18.55 -7.71 -14.98
N LYS A 415 -19.83 -7.59 -14.61
CA LYS A 415 -20.75 -8.71 -14.72
C LYS A 415 -20.96 -9.14 -16.17
N GLU A 416 -21.07 -8.18 -17.09
CA GLU A 416 -21.21 -8.44 -18.52
C GLU A 416 -19.95 -9.05 -19.12
N LEU A 417 -18.76 -8.48 -18.82
CA LEU A 417 -17.49 -9.03 -19.30
C LEU A 417 -17.24 -10.46 -18.80
N LYS A 418 -17.58 -10.75 -17.55
CA LYS A 418 -17.47 -12.11 -16.98
C LYS A 418 -18.42 -13.12 -17.61
N LYS A 419 -19.55 -12.69 -18.17
CA LYS A 419 -20.57 -13.54 -18.80
C LYS A 419 -20.29 -13.84 -20.26
N ILE A 420 -19.26 -13.27 -20.87
CA ILE A 420 -18.88 -13.59 -22.24
C ILE A 420 -18.51 -15.08 -22.29
N ASP A 421 -19.15 -15.82 -23.22
CA ASP A 421 -18.91 -17.25 -23.40
C ASP A 421 -17.43 -17.53 -23.64
N ASN A 422 -16.94 -18.65 -23.15
CA ASN A 422 -15.53 -19.05 -23.21
C ASN A 422 -14.58 -18.19 -22.35
N THR A 423 -15.10 -17.31 -21.46
CA THR A 423 -14.31 -16.67 -20.44
C THR A 423 -13.85 -17.70 -19.41
N ILE A 424 -12.54 -17.78 -19.19
CA ILE A 424 -11.92 -18.60 -18.14
C ILE A 424 -11.83 -17.77 -16.87
N LYS A 425 -11.26 -16.56 -16.97
CA LYS A 425 -11.08 -15.67 -15.82
C LYS A 425 -11.09 -14.20 -16.24
N PHE A 426 -11.66 -13.36 -15.39
CA PHE A 426 -11.64 -11.91 -15.56
C PHE A 426 -11.12 -11.23 -14.28
N ARG A 427 -10.23 -10.27 -14.44
CA ARG A 427 -9.64 -9.49 -13.32
C ARG A 427 -9.59 -8.02 -13.69
N VAL A 428 -9.57 -7.18 -12.66
CA VAL A 428 -9.25 -5.76 -12.78
C VAL A 428 -7.95 -5.51 -12.02
N LEU A 429 -7.04 -4.80 -12.64
CA LEU A 429 -5.76 -4.36 -12.09
C LEU A 429 -5.67 -2.82 -12.14
N TYR A 430 -4.63 -2.28 -11.59
CA TYR A 430 -4.44 -0.84 -11.45
C TYR A 430 -3.01 -0.43 -11.61
#